data_88ef0d1f65ed142d2611bf7074fa9c77
#
_entry.id   88ef0d1f65ed142d2611bf7074fa9c77
#
_cell.length_a   1.000
_cell.length_b   1.000
_cell.length_c   1.000
_cell.angle_alpha   90.00
_cell.angle_beta   90.00
_cell.angle_gamma   90.00
#
_symmetry.space_group_name_H-M   'P 1'
#
loop_
_entity.id
_entity.type
_entity.pdbx_description
1 polymer ?
#
loop_
_entity_poly.entity_id
_entity_poly.type
_entity_poly.pdbx_seq_one_letter_code
_entity_poly.pdbx_strand_id
1 'polypeptide(L)'
;IKSYVKRVGVLFSVFSYDRVVIEKEIFPFLPALAEWMLKLLGIQYIVDYDDAIFHHYDQSSNPMIKKFLGNKIAKVMRFSGTVVAGNQYLADYAARSGAKNIEIIPTVIDLERYPIKQNTDSDPCIVGWIGTKTTFEKHLLPCKDWIKALQIQEPNIRFHIVGITEDMDLGKNVQYIRWTEETEVAEILKMDIGLMPLQDSKWEKGKCAYK
;
A
#
# COMPACT_ATOMS: atom_id res chain seq x y z
N ILE A 1 -14.75 12.01 13.60
CA ILE A 1 -15.67 13.15 13.36
C ILE A 1 -14.90 14.36 12.86
N LYS A 2 -13.85 14.87 13.53
CA LYS A 2 -13.09 16.07 13.10
C LYS A 2 -12.57 15.97 11.63
N SER A 3 -12.11 14.81 11.21
CA SER A 3 -11.63 14.57 9.83
C SER A 3 -12.76 14.72 8.80
N TYR A 4 -13.96 14.24 9.09
CA TYR A 4 -15.11 14.35 8.16
C TYR A 4 -15.57 15.80 8.04
N VAL A 5 -15.63 16.56 9.13
CA VAL A 5 -15.98 17.99 9.11
C VAL A 5 -14.98 18.77 8.25
N LYS A 6 -13.67 18.50 8.41
CA LYS A 6 -12.65 19.14 7.58
C LYS A 6 -12.85 18.80 6.09
N ARG A 7 -13.14 17.55 5.75
CA ARG A 7 -13.40 17.13 4.35
C ARG A 7 -14.64 17.78 3.76
N VAL A 8 -15.71 17.97 4.57
CA VAL A 8 -16.90 18.73 4.14
C VAL A 8 -16.51 20.18 3.83
N GLY A 9 -15.71 20.83 4.69
CA GLY A 9 -15.22 22.18 4.42
C GLY A 9 -14.43 22.29 3.12
N VAL A 10 -13.55 21.32 2.85
CA VAL A 10 -12.76 21.25 1.60
C VAL A 10 -13.67 21.07 0.37
N LEU A 11 -14.77 20.33 0.48
CA LEU A 11 -15.69 20.15 -0.64
C LEU A 11 -16.33 21.47 -1.12
N PHE A 12 -16.50 22.46 -0.25
CA PHE A 12 -17.00 23.79 -0.68
C PHE A 12 -15.96 24.59 -1.46
N SER A 13 -14.66 24.27 -1.32
CA SER A 13 -13.60 24.97 -2.06
C SER A 13 -13.27 24.34 -3.42
N VAL A 14 -13.87 23.20 -3.80
CA VAL A 14 -13.53 22.50 -5.05
C VAL A 14 -13.75 23.35 -6.31
N PHE A 15 -14.66 24.32 -6.26
CA PHE A 15 -14.94 25.25 -7.37
C PHE A 15 -13.80 26.25 -7.62
N SER A 16 -12.87 26.39 -6.68
CA SER A 16 -11.71 27.29 -6.79
C SER A 16 -10.47 26.61 -7.39
N TYR A 17 -10.58 25.34 -7.78
CA TYR A 17 -9.46 24.56 -8.29
C TYR A 17 -9.73 24.05 -9.70
N ASP A 18 -8.71 24.02 -10.55
CA ASP A 18 -8.77 23.49 -11.91
C ASP A 18 -8.83 21.96 -11.93
N ARG A 19 -8.29 21.31 -10.91
CA ARG A 19 -8.25 19.86 -10.77
C ARG A 19 -8.53 19.45 -9.33
N VAL A 20 -9.27 18.36 -9.19
CA VAL A 20 -9.56 17.72 -7.89
C VAL A 20 -8.97 16.32 -7.92
N VAL A 21 -8.09 16.02 -6.99
CA VAL A 21 -7.53 14.69 -6.79
C VAL A 21 -8.05 14.12 -5.48
N ILE A 22 -8.55 12.89 -5.54
CA ILE A 22 -9.09 12.18 -4.39
C ILE A 22 -8.25 10.94 -4.16
N GLU A 23 -7.58 10.88 -3.01
CA GLU A 23 -6.94 9.65 -2.58
C GLU A 23 -8.01 8.66 -2.10
N LYS A 24 -8.21 7.59 -2.85
CA LYS A 24 -9.12 6.47 -2.56
C LYS A 24 -10.61 6.85 -2.53
N GLU A 25 -11.05 7.66 -1.56
CA GLU A 25 -12.46 8.01 -1.35
C GLU A 25 -12.63 9.23 -0.45
N ILE A 26 -13.69 9.99 -0.61
CA ILE A 26 -13.92 11.21 0.19
C ILE A 26 -14.31 10.84 1.62
N PHE A 27 -15.31 9.99 1.81
CA PHE A 27 -15.83 9.62 3.13
C PHE A 27 -15.80 8.11 3.34
N PRO A 28 -14.76 7.54 4.04
CA PRO A 28 -14.74 6.12 4.40
C PRO A 28 -16.02 5.68 5.12
N PHE A 29 -16.50 4.47 4.80
CA PHE A 29 -17.69 3.87 5.40
C PHE A 29 -19.02 4.64 5.21
N LEU A 30 -19.04 5.67 4.35
CA LEU A 30 -20.28 6.29 3.89
C LEU A 30 -20.50 5.99 2.40
N PRO A 31 -21.74 6.02 1.89
CA PRO A 31 -22.01 5.89 0.46
C PRO A 31 -21.28 6.96 -0.38
N ALA A 32 -21.01 6.66 -1.65
CA ALA A 32 -20.33 7.57 -2.59
C ALA A 32 -21.22 8.76 -3.03
N LEU A 33 -21.87 9.43 -2.07
CA LEU A 33 -22.78 10.55 -2.34
C LEU A 33 -22.02 11.82 -2.70
N ALA A 34 -20.90 12.08 -2.05
CA ALA A 34 -20.08 13.26 -2.34
C ALA A 34 -19.49 13.16 -3.76
N GLU A 35 -18.96 12.00 -4.12
CA GLU A 35 -18.42 11.75 -5.45
C GLU A 35 -19.52 11.81 -6.53
N TRP A 36 -20.72 11.34 -6.23
CA TRP A 36 -21.87 11.47 -7.09
C TRP A 36 -22.29 12.95 -7.27
N MET A 37 -22.28 13.74 -6.19
CA MET A 37 -22.56 15.18 -6.24
C MET A 37 -21.53 15.92 -7.11
N LEU A 38 -20.23 15.64 -6.95
CA LEU A 38 -19.20 16.23 -7.80
C LEU A 38 -19.45 15.95 -9.27
N LYS A 39 -19.82 14.69 -9.61
CA LYS A 39 -20.20 14.31 -10.99
C LYS A 39 -21.41 15.10 -11.49
N LEU A 40 -22.47 15.26 -10.67
CA LEU A 40 -23.66 16.02 -11.06
C LEU A 40 -23.36 17.50 -11.30
N LEU A 41 -22.43 18.07 -10.53
CA LEU A 41 -21.97 19.46 -10.69
C LEU A 41 -20.98 19.65 -11.85
N GLY A 42 -20.70 18.59 -12.63
CA GLY A 42 -19.76 18.64 -13.75
C GLY A 42 -18.29 18.66 -13.34
N ILE A 43 -17.99 18.50 -12.05
CA ILE A 43 -16.63 18.49 -11.54
C ILE A 43 -16.03 17.12 -11.80
N GLN A 44 -15.06 17.07 -12.73
CA GLN A 44 -14.31 15.86 -13.01
C GLN A 44 -13.13 15.76 -12.03
N TYR A 45 -13.11 14.71 -11.23
CA TYR A 45 -12.02 14.42 -10.32
C TYR A 45 -11.18 13.25 -10.82
N ILE A 46 -9.92 13.25 -10.42
CA ILE A 46 -9.00 12.13 -10.55
C ILE A 46 -9.05 11.35 -9.24
N VAL A 47 -9.12 10.03 -9.30
CA VAL A 47 -9.04 9.19 -8.09
C VAL A 47 -7.86 8.25 -8.19
N ASP A 48 -7.08 8.16 -7.12
CA ASP A 48 -5.84 7.41 -7.05
C ASP A 48 -5.96 6.19 -6.12
N TYR A 49 -5.46 5.04 -6.59
CA TYR A 49 -5.47 3.77 -5.87
C TYR A 49 -4.11 3.08 -5.91
N ASP A 50 -3.52 2.93 -4.74
CA ASP A 50 -2.29 2.17 -4.48
C ASP A 50 -2.53 0.84 -3.76
N ASP A 51 -3.77 0.62 -3.29
CA ASP A 51 -4.23 -0.58 -2.58
C ASP A 51 -5.64 -0.99 -3.03
N ALA A 52 -5.98 -2.27 -2.89
CA ALA A 52 -7.30 -2.82 -3.20
C ALA A 52 -8.35 -2.51 -2.12
N ILE A 53 -8.53 -1.24 -1.74
CA ILE A 53 -9.43 -0.84 -0.65
C ILE A 53 -10.91 -1.24 -0.86
N PHE A 54 -11.31 -1.55 -2.10
CA PHE A 54 -12.64 -2.08 -2.39
C PHE A 54 -12.91 -3.39 -1.65
N HIS A 55 -11.86 -4.15 -1.30
CA HIS A 55 -11.98 -5.37 -0.53
C HIS A 55 -12.31 -5.14 0.96
N HIS A 56 -12.13 -3.93 1.48
CA HIS A 56 -12.68 -3.56 2.80
C HIS A 56 -14.21 -3.59 2.82
N TYR A 57 -14.84 -3.39 1.65
CA TYR A 57 -16.28 -3.32 1.49
C TYR A 57 -16.88 -4.62 0.96
N ASP A 58 -16.39 -5.12 -0.18
CA ASP A 58 -16.95 -6.29 -0.86
C ASP A 58 -16.65 -7.62 -0.15
N GLN A 59 -15.55 -7.67 0.63
CA GLN A 59 -15.16 -8.82 1.45
C GLN A 59 -15.32 -8.58 2.95
N SER A 60 -16.04 -7.53 3.34
CA SER A 60 -16.30 -7.25 4.75
C SER A 60 -17.00 -8.44 5.43
N SER A 61 -16.54 -8.79 6.62
CA SER A 61 -17.21 -9.77 7.48
C SER A 61 -18.56 -9.25 8.00
N ASN A 62 -18.75 -7.92 8.01
CA ASN A 62 -20.01 -7.30 8.37
C ASN A 62 -20.98 -7.33 7.17
N PRO A 63 -22.09 -8.11 7.23
CA PRO A 63 -23.03 -8.24 6.11
C PRO A 63 -23.71 -6.92 5.73
N MET A 64 -23.90 -6.00 6.67
CA MET A 64 -24.47 -4.68 6.40
C MET A 64 -23.51 -3.83 5.56
N ILE A 65 -22.21 -3.79 5.90
CA ILE A 65 -21.20 -3.10 5.11
C ILE A 65 -21.14 -3.70 3.71
N LYS A 66 -21.05 -5.02 3.60
CA LYS A 66 -21.01 -5.73 2.32
C LYS A 66 -22.24 -5.43 1.46
N LYS A 67 -23.44 -5.44 2.04
CA LYS A 67 -24.70 -5.18 1.31
C LYS A 67 -24.82 -3.74 0.82
N PHE A 68 -24.50 -2.75 1.66
CA PHE A 68 -24.75 -1.34 1.33
C PHE A 68 -23.55 -0.65 0.70
N LEU A 69 -22.33 -1.07 1.03
CA LEU A 69 -21.10 -0.42 0.59
C LEU A 69 -20.21 -1.32 -0.30
N GLY A 70 -20.57 -2.59 -0.53
CA GLY A 70 -19.76 -3.51 -1.33
C GLY A 70 -19.38 -2.97 -2.72
N ASN A 71 -20.26 -2.17 -3.34
CA ASN A 71 -20.03 -1.55 -4.64
C ASN A 71 -19.63 -0.06 -4.53
N LYS A 72 -19.23 0.42 -3.35
CA LYS A 72 -18.96 1.85 -3.15
C LYS A 72 -17.78 2.31 -4.01
N ILE A 73 -16.64 1.64 -3.94
CA ILE A 73 -15.43 2.03 -4.66
C ILE A 73 -15.65 1.92 -6.18
N ALA A 74 -16.39 0.91 -6.65
CA ALA A 74 -16.81 0.82 -8.05
C ALA A 74 -17.58 2.07 -8.50
N LYS A 75 -18.46 2.62 -7.64
CA LYS A 75 -19.16 3.87 -7.93
C LYS A 75 -18.24 5.08 -7.95
N VAL A 76 -17.30 5.18 -6.98
CA VAL A 76 -16.29 6.24 -6.93
C VAL A 76 -15.49 6.28 -8.24
N MET A 77 -14.97 5.12 -8.68
CA MET A 77 -14.24 4.98 -9.95
C MET A 77 -15.09 5.33 -11.18
N ARG A 78 -16.34 4.85 -11.24
CA ARG A 78 -17.26 5.14 -12.35
C ARG A 78 -17.67 6.61 -12.45
N PHE A 79 -17.69 7.34 -11.35
CA PHE A 79 -18.04 8.75 -11.31
C PHE A 79 -16.87 9.67 -11.61
N SER A 80 -15.65 9.19 -11.48
CA SER A 80 -14.44 9.96 -11.75
C SER A 80 -14.26 10.28 -13.23
N GLY A 81 -13.48 11.29 -13.52
CA GLY A 81 -12.98 11.59 -14.87
C GLY A 81 -11.84 10.65 -15.26
N THR A 82 -10.97 10.34 -14.31
CA THR A 82 -9.81 9.44 -14.50
C THR A 82 -9.55 8.65 -13.23
N VAL A 83 -9.21 7.37 -13.39
CA VAL A 83 -8.70 6.52 -12.33
C VAL A 83 -7.20 6.31 -12.55
N VAL A 84 -6.40 6.64 -11.57
CA VAL A 84 -5.00 6.25 -11.49
C VAL A 84 -4.92 4.96 -10.69
N ALA A 85 -4.28 3.95 -11.23
CA ALA A 85 -4.14 2.63 -10.63
C ALA A 85 -2.65 2.26 -10.52
N GLY A 86 -2.20 1.88 -9.33
CA GLY A 86 -0.79 1.55 -9.11
C GLY A 86 -0.35 0.23 -9.74
N ASN A 87 -1.30 -0.62 -10.18
CA ASN A 87 -1.00 -1.88 -10.87
C ASN A 87 -2.17 -2.36 -11.75
N GLN A 88 -1.92 -3.42 -12.54
CA GLN A 88 -2.92 -3.99 -13.46
C GLN A 88 -4.16 -4.53 -12.74
N TYR A 89 -4.02 -5.13 -11.55
CA TYR A 89 -5.16 -5.66 -10.78
C TYR A 89 -6.17 -4.58 -10.40
N LEU A 90 -5.67 -3.40 -10.00
CA LEU A 90 -6.49 -2.22 -9.68
C LEU A 90 -7.11 -1.64 -10.95
N ALA A 91 -6.36 -1.57 -12.05
CA ALA A 91 -6.86 -1.12 -13.34
C ALA A 91 -7.98 -2.01 -13.89
N ASP A 92 -7.83 -3.33 -13.78
CA ASP A 92 -8.86 -4.29 -14.17
C ASP A 92 -10.14 -4.14 -13.34
N TYR A 93 -10.00 -3.86 -12.04
CA TYR A 93 -11.16 -3.56 -11.20
C TYR A 93 -11.85 -2.27 -11.64
N ALA A 94 -11.09 -1.21 -11.93
CA ALA A 94 -11.61 0.05 -12.43
C ALA A 94 -12.38 -0.13 -13.77
N ALA A 95 -11.82 -0.90 -14.70
CA ALA A 95 -12.45 -1.22 -15.98
C ALA A 95 -13.79 -1.95 -15.79
N ARG A 96 -13.81 -3.00 -14.95
CA ARG A 96 -15.04 -3.72 -14.60
C ARG A 96 -16.07 -2.83 -13.89
N SER A 97 -15.62 -1.81 -13.18
CA SER A 97 -16.47 -0.83 -12.50
C SER A 97 -17.08 0.21 -13.44
N GLY A 98 -16.65 0.27 -14.70
CA GLY A 98 -17.12 1.22 -15.71
C GLY A 98 -16.44 2.59 -15.62
N ALA A 99 -15.18 2.63 -15.16
CA ALA A 99 -14.33 3.83 -15.26
C ALA A 99 -14.07 4.17 -16.74
N LYS A 100 -14.06 5.47 -17.08
CA LYS A 100 -13.92 5.92 -18.47
C LYS A 100 -12.46 5.98 -18.92
N ASN A 101 -11.63 6.58 -18.09
CA ASN A 101 -10.19 6.70 -18.34
C ASN A 101 -9.46 6.04 -17.19
N ILE A 102 -8.48 5.21 -17.52
CA ILE A 102 -7.69 4.46 -16.54
C ILE A 102 -6.23 4.60 -16.95
N GLU A 103 -5.43 5.09 -16.02
CA GLU A 103 -3.98 5.22 -16.19
C GLU A 103 -3.27 4.35 -15.15
N ILE A 104 -2.29 3.57 -15.59
CA ILE A 104 -1.47 2.78 -14.68
C ILE A 104 -0.21 3.57 -14.38
N ILE A 105 -0.13 4.07 -13.15
CA ILE A 105 1.04 4.79 -12.65
C ILE A 105 1.55 4.03 -11.42
N PRO A 106 2.62 3.25 -11.56
CA PRO A 106 3.21 2.54 -10.43
C PRO A 106 3.65 3.51 -9.34
N THR A 107 3.61 3.06 -8.09
CA THR A 107 4.18 3.83 -6.99
C THR A 107 5.66 4.06 -7.24
N VAL A 108 6.07 5.32 -7.19
CA VAL A 108 7.45 5.75 -7.48
C VAL A 108 8.20 6.08 -6.20
N ILE A 109 9.52 6.02 -6.27
CA ILE A 109 10.44 6.43 -5.21
C ILE A 109 11.21 7.67 -5.65
N ASP A 110 11.63 8.47 -4.69
CA ASP A 110 12.54 9.59 -4.90
C ASP A 110 13.98 9.06 -5.03
N LEU A 111 14.52 9.06 -6.24
CA LEU A 111 15.87 8.55 -6.51
C LEU A 111 16.98 9.44 -5.92
N GLU A 112 16.71 10.69 -5.60
CA GLU A 112 17.66 11.55 -4.89
C GLU A 112 17.78 11.13 -3.43
N ARG A 113 16.64 10.72 -2.83
CA ARG A 113 16.59 10.21 -1.46
C ARG A 113 17.09 8.76 -1.36
N TYR A 114 16.84 7.91 -2.35
CA TYR A 114 17.21 6.49 -2.37
C TYR A 114 18.23 6.20 -3.46
N PRO A 115 19.53 6.49 -3.22
CA PRO A 115 20.56 6.24 -4.19
C PRO A 115 20.74 4.73 -4.42
N ILE A 116 21.20 4.40 -5.61
CA ILE A 116 21.50 3.00 -5.96
C ILE A 116 22.73 2.55 -5.15
N LYS A 117 22.59 1.46 -4.39
CA LYS A 117 23.73 0.80 -3.74
C LYS A 117 24.71 0.36 -4.83
N GLN A 118 25.93 0.83 -4.76
CA GLN A 118 26.99 0.29 -5.60
C GLN A 118 27.30 -1.11 -5.11
N ASN A 119 27.16 -2.08 -6.02
CA ASN A 119 27.33 -3.48 -5.72
C ASN A 119 28.71 -3.73 -5.11
N THR A 120 28.72 -4.14 -3.89
CA THR A 120 29.91 -4.66 -3.23
C THR A 120 29.60 -6.12 -2.92
N ASP A 121 30.48 -7.04 -3.26
CA ASP A 121 30.40 -8.42 -2.82
C ASP A 121 30.43 -8.40 -1.29
N SER A 122 29.25 -8.32 -0.69
CA SER A 122 29.11 -8.18 0.76
C SER A 122 29.25 -9.55 1.41
N ASP A 123 30.21 -9.67 2.31
CA ASP A 123 30.34 -10.78 3.22
C ASP A 123 30.24 -10.24 4.65
N PRO A 124 29.17 -10.51 5.36
CA PRO A 124 28.03 -11.39 5.06
C PRO A 124 26.99 -10.74 4.10
N CYS A 125 26.25 -11.58 3.35
CA CYS A 125 25.10 -11.16 2.57
C CYS A 125 23.94 -10.75 3.50
N ILE A 126 23.41 -9.55 3.32
CA ILE A 126 22.35 -8.99 4.18
C ILE A 126 21.00 -9.10 3.44
N VAL A 127 20.13 -9.93 4.01
CA VAL A 127 18.74 -10.08 3.57
C VAL A 127 17.84 -9.21 4.45
N GLY A 128 17.22 -8.20 3.87
CA GLY A 128 16.48 -7.19 4.61
C GLY A 128 14.96 -7.26 4.43
N TRP A 129 14.25 -6.89 5.48
CA TRP A 129 12.82 -6.62 5.47
C TRP A 129 12.53 -5.33 6.24
N ILE A 130 11.60 -4.52 5.76
CA ILE A 130 11.15 -3.29 6.43
C ILE A 130 9.64 -3.23 6.50
N GLY A 131 9.08 -2.86 7.65
CA GLY A 131 7.64 -2.70 7.79
C GLY A 131 7.16 -2.49 9.23
N THR A 132 5.84 -2.47 9.38
CA THR A 132 5.18 -2.36 10.69
C THR A 132 5.01 -3.73 11.34
N LYS A 133 4.79 -3.76 12.66
CA LYS A 133 4.53 -4.99 13.42
C LYS A 133 3.37 -5.82 12.82
N THR A 134 2.29 -5.16 12.42
CA THR A 134 1.13 -5.83 11.81
C THR A 134 1.49 -6.50 10.48
N THR A 135 2.29 -5.83 9.63
CA THR A 135 2.73 -6.44 8.36
C THR A 135 3.76 -7.54 8.58
N PHE A 136 4.60 -7.43 9.61
CA PHE A 136 5.52 -8.47 10.03
C PHE A 136 4.79 -9.75 10.43
N GLU A 137 3.85 -9.64 11.38
CA GLU A 137 3.08 -10.77 11.90
C GLU A 137 2.26 -11.46 10.78
N LYS A 138 1.74 -10.67 9.86
CA LYS A 138 0.92 -11.19 8.76
C LYS A 138 1.74 -11.87 7.65
N HIS A 139 2.91 -11.33 7.32
CA HIS A 139 3.61 -11.71 6.09
C HIS A 139 4.99 -12.32 6.32
N LEU A 140 5.82 -11.77 7.21
CA LEU A 140 7.17 -12.29 7.41
C LEU A 140 7.21 -13.42 8.45
N LEU A 141 6.48 -13.29 9.55
CA LEU A 141 6.47 -14.29 10.62
C LEU A 141 6.04 -15.71 10.12
N PRO A 142 5.09 -15.86 9.17
CA PRO A 142 4.82 -17.17 8.56
C PRO A 142 6.00 -17.80 7.82
N CYS A 143 7.02 -17.01 7.45
CA CYS A 143 8.24 -17.50 6.80
C CYS A 143 9.33 -17.93 7.80
N LYS A 144 9.04 -17.93 9.09
CA LYS A 144 10.00 -18.18 10.19
C LYS A 144 10.81 -19.46 10.00
N ASP A 145 10.16 -20.56 9.70
CA ASP A 145 10.84 -21.86 9.56
C ASP A 145 11.77 -21.88 8.35
N TRP A 146 11.34 -21.26 7.24
CA TRP A 146 12.18 -21.08 6.06
C TRP A 146 13.40 -20.19 6.38
N ILE A 147 13.21 -19.08 7.10
CA ILE A 147 14.31 -18.18 7.50
C ILE A 147 15.33 -18.92 8.36
N LYS A 148 14.87 -19.73 9.34
CA LYS A 148 15.74 -20.55 10.17
C LYS A 148 16.49 -21.60 9.37
N ALA A 149 15.82 -22.30 8.47
CA ALA A 149 16.44 -23.30 7.61
C ALA A 149 17.52 -22.69 6.72
N LEU A 150 17.26 -21.51 6.14
CA LEU A 150 18.22 -20.80 5.29
C LEU A 150 19.48 -20.41 6.07
N GLN A 151 19.36 -19.96 7.33
CA GLN A 151 20.53 -19.63 8.18
C GLN A 151 21.40 -20.86 8.51
N ILE A 152 20.82 -22.06 8.50
CA ILE A 152 21.57 -23.31 8.69
C ILE A 152 22.32 -23.69 7.41
N GLN A 153 21.68 -23.52 6.25
CA GLN A 153 22.26 -23.87 4.95
C GLN A 153 23.33 -22.88 4.52
N GLU A 154 23.11 -21.59 4.82
CA GLU A 154 23.97 -20.48 4.40
C GLU A 154 24.39 -19.64 5.62
N PRO A 155 25.43 -20.04 6.36
CA PRO A 155 25.85 -19.38 7.62
C PRO A 155 26.28 -17.91 7.44
N ASN A 156 26.64 -17.50 6.22
CA ASN A 156 27.09 -16.14 5.90
C ASN A 156 25.91 -15.19 5.63
N ILE A 157 24.66 -15.67 5.66
CA ILE A 157 23.50 -14.80 5.54
C ILE A 157 23.15 -14.17 6.89
N ARG A 158 22.84 -12.88 6.86
CA ARG A 158 22.28 -12.13 7.99
C ARG A 158 20.94 -11.52 7.60
N PHE A 159 20.01 -11.51 8.55
CA PHE A 159 18.71 -10.87 8.34
C PHE A 159 18.65 -9.54 9.09
N HIS A 160 18.28 -8.48 8.38
CA HIS A 160 17.97 -7.16 8.96
C HIS A 160 16.46 -6.92 8.91
N ILE A 161 15.85 -6.81 10.08
CA ILE A 161 14.40 -6.62 10.24
C ILE A 161 14.16 -5.21 10.77
N VAL A 162 13.80 -4.29 9.89
CA VAL A 162 13.58 -2.87 10.22
C VAL A 162 12.12 -2.63 10.57
N GLY A 163 11.87 -1.98 11.71
CA GLY A 163 10.53 -1.66 12.23
C GLY A 163 10.05 -2.60 13.35
N ILE A 164 10.85 -3.62 13.69
CA ILE A 164 10.63 -4.53 14.82
C ILE A 164 11.82 -4.39 15.77
N THR A 165 11.54 -4.25 17.07
CA THR A 165 12.56 -4.08 18.10
C THR A 165 12.63 -5.25 19.07
N GLU A 166 11.60 -6.12 19.06
CA GLU A 166 11.51 -7.30 19.91
C GLU A 166 12.12 -8.51 19.17
N ASP A 167 12.76 -9.40 19.89
CA ASP A 167 13.19 -10.69 19.33
C ASP A 167 11.96 -11.56 19.02
N MET A 168 11.77 -11.85 17.75
CA MET A 168 10.65 -12.65 17.22
C MET A 168 11.07 -14.10 16.93
N ASP A 169 12.23 -14.53 17.45
CA ASP A 169 12.77 -15.89 17.30
C ASP A 169 12.87 -16.35 15.82
N LEU A 170 13.42 -15.49 14.96
CA LEU A 170 13.67 -15.83 13.55
C LEU A 170 15.01 -16.55 13.33
N GLY A 171 15.77 -16.86 14.40
CA GLY A 171 17.07 -17.50 14.34
C GLY A 171 18.19 -16.66 14.95
N LYS A 172 19.46 -17.11 14.78
CA LYS A 172 20.63 -16.50 15.46
C LYS A 172 21.22 -15.31 14.69
N ASN A 173 21.14 -15.34 13.36
CA ASN A 173 21.76 -14.33 12.49
C ASN A 173 20.75 -13.25 12.10
N VAL A 174 19.99 -12.72 13.07
CA VAL A 174 18.94 -11.72 12.84
C VAL A 174 19.22 -10.48 13.68
N GLN A 175 19.19 -9.33 13.04
CA GLN A 175 19.26 -8.03 13.70
C GLN A 175 17.89 -7.34 13.59
N TYR A 176 17.33 -6.98 14.73
CA TYR A 176 16.09 -6.20 14.83
C TYR A 176 16.44 -4.73 14.95
N ILE A 177 15.94 -3.89 14.07
CA ILE A 177 16.35 -2.50 13.92
C ILE A 177 15.12 -1.60 14.08
N ARG A 178 15.22 -0.63 14.96
CA ARG A 178 14.17 0.38 15.09
C ARG A 178 14.11 1.22 13.83
N TRP A 179 12.91 1.37 13.26
CA TRP A 179 12.70 2.27 12.15
C TRP A 179 12.63 3.72 12.60
N THR A 180 13.32 4.60 11.91
CA THR A 180 13.11 6.05 11.94
C THR A 180 13.24 6.60 10.53
N GLU A 181 12.62 7.75 10.25
CA GLU A 181 12.69 8.37 8.94
C GLU A 181 14.14 8.75 8.55
N GLU A 182 14.93 9.16 9.53
CA GLU A 182 16.32 9.57 9.33
C GLU A 182 17.26 8.40 8.99
N THR A 183 16.98 7.21 9.50
CA THR A 183 17.84 6.03 9.31
C THR A 183 17.35 5.10 8.21
N GLU A 184 16.13 5.25 7.72
CA GLU A 184 15.48 4.36 6.76
C GLU A 184 16.36 4.08 5.55
N VAL A 185 16.81 5.12 4.87
CA VAL A 185 17.64 5.00 3.66
C VAL A 185 18.95 4.26 3.94
N ALA A 186 19.61 4.63 5.05
CA ALA A 186 20.89 3.99 5.44
C ALA A 186 20.71 2.50 5.75
N GLU A 187 19.58 2.11 6.36
CA GLU A 187 19.30 0.70 6.63
C GLU A 187 18.94 -0.08 5.37
N ILE A 188 18.18 0.54 4.44
CA ILE A 188 17.88 -0.07 3.13
C ILE A 188 19.16 -0.28 2.32
N LEU A 189 20.06 0.70 2.30
CA LEU A 189 21.34 0.61 1.57
C LEU A 189 22.29 -0.48 2.09
N LYS A 190 22.12 -0.95 3.33
CA LYS A 190 22.89 -2.11 3.84
C LYS A 190 22.41 -3.43 3.24
N MET A 191 21.14 -3.50 2.80
CA MET A 191 20.55 -4.75 2.30
C MET A 191 21.09 -5.09 0.91
N ASP A 192 21.39 -6.36 0.69
CA ASP A 192 21.76 -6.93 -0.61
C ASP A 192 20.53 -7.51 -1.31
N ILE A 193 19.59 -8.05 -0.52
CA ILE A 193 18.34 -8.63 -0.98
C ILE A 193 17.19 -8.08 -0.12
N GLY A 194 16.21 -7.46 -0.74
CA GLY A 194 14.97 -7.06 -0.08
C GLY A 194 13.91 -8.17 -0.11
N LEU A 195 13.27 -8.43 1.03
CA LEU A 195 12.17 -9.39 1.13
C LEU A 195 10.83 -8.66 1.24
N MET A 196 9.87 -9.10 0.45
CA MET A 196 8.47 -8.70 0.56
C MET A 196 7.56 -9.92 0.38
N PRO A 197 7.56 -10.88 1.34
CA PRO A 197 6.65 -12.02 1.26
C PRO A 197 5.22 -11.52 1.40
N LEU A 198 4.34 -11.99 0.53
CA LEU A 198 2.91 -11.67 0.54
C LEU A 198 2.10 -12.96 0.46
N GLN A 199 0.98 -13.00 1.15
CA GLN A 199 0.01 -14.08 0.99
C GLN A 199 -0.68 -13.95 -0.38
N ASP A 200 -1.00 -15.06 -1.05
CA ASP A 200 -1.80 -15.01 -2.28
C ASP A 200 -3.28 -14.77 -1.93
N SER A 201 -3.60 -13.53 -1.63
CA SER A 201 -4.97 -13.10 -1.39
C SER A 201 -5.36 -11.94 -2.30
N LYS A 202 -6.67 -11.73 -2.42
CA LYS A 202 -7.19 -10.65 -3.26
C LYS A 202 -6.72 -9.27 -2.80
N TRP A 203 -6.54 -9.07 -1.49
CA TRP A 203 -6.03 -7.82 -0.95
C TRP A 203 -4.58 -7.57 -1.38
N GLU A 204 -3.72 -8.59 -1.24
CA GLU A 204 -2.30 -8.48 -1.54
C GLU A 204 -2.03 -8.31 -3.05
N LYS A 205 -2.92 -8.81 -3.93
CA LYS A 205 -2.87 -8.55 -5.39
C LYS A 205 -2.99 -7.06 -5.73
N GLY A 206 -3.59 -6.27 -4.85
CA GLY A 206 -3.66 -4.81 -4.99
C GLY A 206 -2.41 -4.05 -4.54
N LYS A 207 -1.42 -4.73 -3.96
CA LYS A 207 -0.18 -4.08 -3.50
C LYS A 207 0.67 -3.60 -4.69
N CYS A 208 1.18 -2.36 -4.57
CA CYS A 208 1.95 -1.72 -5.64
C CYS A 208 3.47 -1.82 -5.47
N ALA A 209 3.94 -2.79 -4.68
CA ALA A 209 5.37 -3.13 -4.52
C ALA A 209 6.29 -1.92 -4.23
N TYR A 210 5.89 -1.04 -3.33
CA TYR A 210 6.66 0.14 -2.95
C TYR A 210 7.95 -0.18 -2.18
N LYS A 211 8.05 -1.37 -1.58
CA LYS A 211 9.19 -1.79 -0.75
C LYS A 211 10.22 -2.56 -1.54
#